data_695c401c4178e7be93054a2d20d138c9
#
_entry.id   695c401c4178e7be93054a2d20d138c9
#
_cell.length_a   1.000
_cell.length_b   1.000
_cell.length_c   1.000
_cell.angle_alpha   90.00
_cell.angle_beta   90.00
_cell.angle_gamma   90.00
#
_symmetry.space_group_name_H-M   'P 1'
#
loop_
_entity.id
_entity.type
_entity.pdbx_description
1 polymer ?
#
loop_
_entity_poly.entity_id
_entity_poly.type
_entity_poly.pdbx_seq_one_letter_code
_entity_poly.pdbx_strand_id
1 'polypeptide(L)'
;MELSGRRYPIGIQNFEQLRTRNCVYVDKTELVYKLVNTDQIYFFSRPRRFGKSLLVSTLEAYFQGKKELFEGLAMERLEQEWEVCPVLHVDFSLTKYTELRDLTGQLNLFLSRWEEIYGKKEEEEGAAERLQGIILRAYAKTGKPVVVLIDEYDAPLLDSNSDALLQQQLRNEMRKFFSPLKGLGQYLRFLFITGISKFSQLSIFSELNNLQNISMRDDFSALCGITEEELLTQLKPDIERMAEANDETYEEACLHLKRQYDGYHFSKACADIYNPFSLFNAFNSKEYKNYWFSTGTPTFLIDILRHADFDVRALEGVEATDEQFDAPTEQITSPIPVLYQSGYLTIKGYDRNFQIYRLAYPNGEVRKGFIESLLPSYVHLPAQNNTFYVVSFLRNLMKGDVESCLERTRSFFASIPNDLENKTEKHYQTIFYLLFRLMGQYVESEVKSSVGRADVVVQLQDVVYVFEFKYDGTPEEALAQIDSKQYAIPYRADGRRVVKIGVIFDSSTRTIGGWKIAKAD
;
A
#
# COMPACT_ATOMS: atom_id res chain seq x y z
N MET A 1 -39.30 -2.54 7.45
CA MET A 1 -37.99 -2.77 8.10
C MET A 1 -37.07 -1.66 7.63
N GLU A 2 -37.00 -0.56 8.37
CA GLU A 2 -36.04 0.50 8.07
C GLU A 2 -34.64 -0.08 8.30
N LEU A 3 -33.84 -0.13 7.23
CA LEU A 3 -32.40 -0.41 7.32
C LEU A 3 -31.76 0.83 7.95
N SER A 4 -31.74 0.90 9.28
CA SER A 4 -31.20 2.01 10.08
C SER A 4 -29.67 2.07 10.10
N GLY A 5 -29.00 1.70 9.02
CA GLY A 5 -27.55 1.69 8.93
C GLY A 5 -27.01 2.62 7.83
N ARG A 6 -25.96 3.40 8.13
CA ARG A 6 -25.20 4.13 7.10
C ARG A 6 -24.67 3.12 6.08
N ARG A 7 -24.78 3.44 4.77
CA ARG A 7 -24.25 2.59 3.71
C ARG A 7 -22.81 2.97 3.41
N TYR A 8 -21.90 2.02 3.51
CA TYR A 8 -20.51 2.25 3.16
C TYR A 8 -20.25 1.95 1.67
N PRO A 9 -19.40 2.76 0.98
CA PRO A 9 -19.14 2.64 -0.45
C PRO A 9 -18.17 1.49 -0.78
N ILE A 10 -18.35 0.32 -0.18
CA ILE A 10 -17.48 -0.82 -0.42
C ILE A 10 -17.62 -1.29 -1.86
N GLY A 11 -16.53 -1.19 -2.65
CA GLY A 11 -16.52 -1.54 -4.06
C GLY A 11 -17.16 -0.52 -5.00
N ILE A 12 -17.65 0.63 -4.51
CA ILE A 12 -18.20 1.70 -5.34
C ILE A 12 -17.08 2.67 -5.69
N GLN A 13 -16.80 2.82 -6.99
CA GLN A 13 -15.76 3.71 -7.53
C GLN A 13 -16.35 4.90 -8.31
N ASN A 14 -17.65 4.90 -8.55
CA ASN A 14 -18.35 5.92 -9.31
C ASN A 14 -19.06 6.90 -8.36
N PHE A 15 -18.75 8.20 -8.50
CA PHE A 15 -19.25 9.26 -7.64
C PHE A 15 -20.78 9.43 -7.74
N GLU A 16 -21.35 9.40 -8.95
CA GLU A 16 -22.79 9.48 -9.16
C GLU A 16 -23.52 8.31 -8.48
N GLN A 17 -22.99 7.09 -8.63
CA GLN A 17 -23.55 5.91 -7.99
C GLN A 17 -23.47 6.02 -6.45
N LEU A 18 -22.37 6.54 -5.92
CA LEU A 18 -22.18 6.76 -4.50
C LEU A 18 -23.20 7.76 -3.95
N ARG A 19 -23.38 8.91 -4.63
CA ARG A 19 -24.29 9.97 -4.21
C ARG A 19 -25.77 9.55 -4.33
N THR A 20 -26.16 8.95 -5.45
CA THR A 20 -27.56 8.50 -5.70
C THR A 20 -27.97 7.37 -4.77
N ARG A 21 -27.05 6.53 -4.32
CA ARG A 21 -27.32 5.47 -3.34
C ARG A 21 -27.25 5.96 -1.90
N ASN A 22 -26.98 7.23 -1.66
CA ASN A 22 -26.80 7.82 -0.34
C ASN A 22 -25.77 7.06 0.53
N CYS A 23 -24.62 6.74 -0.06
CA CYS A 23 -23.51 6.14 0.67
C CYS A 23 -22.72 7.18 1.45
N VAL A 24 -22.00 6.75 2.48
CA VAL A 24 -21.05 7.60 3.21
C VAL A 24 -20.01 8.14 2.24
N TYR A 25 -19.82 9.44 2.24
CA TYR A 25 -18.78 10.13 1.47
C TYR A 25 -18.00 11.05 2.39
N VAL A 26 -16.69 10.88 2.46
CA VAL A 26 -15.79 11.84 3.13
C VAL A 26 -15.49 12.93 2.12
N ASP A 27 -15.95 14.14 2.40
CA ASP A 27 -15.92 15.25 1.45
C ASP A 27 -14.49 15.72 1.16
N LYS A 28 -14.03 15.53 -0.06
CA LYS A 28 -12.75 15.99 -0.63
C LYS A 28 -12.93 17.11 -1.65
N THR A 29 -14.15 17.59 -1.84
CA THR A 29 -14.48 18.46 -2.97
C THR A 29 -13.84 19.85 -2.87
N GLU A 30 -13.44 20.29 -1.67
CA GLU A 30 -12.61 21.50 -1.51
C GLU A 30 -11.23 21.34 -2.16
N LEU A 31 -10.59 20.17 -1.96
CA LEU A 31 -9.30 19.86 -2.60
C LEU A 31 -9.47 19.64 -4.11
N VAL A 32 -10.59 19.08 -4.55
CA VAL A 32 -10.92 18.97 -5.97
C VAL A 32 -11.08 20.38 -6.59
N TYR A 33 -11.79 21.30 -5.93
CA TYR A 33 -11.93 22.68 -6.39
C TYR A 33 -10.57 23.38 -6.50
N LYS A 34 -9.71 23.22 -5.49
CA LYS A 34 -8.34 23.72 -5.53
C LYS A 34 -7.57 23.14 -6.71
N LEU A 35 -7.65 21.83 -6.93
CA LEU A 35 -6.93 21.14 -8.00
C LEU A 35 -7.31 21.69 -9.38
N VAL A 36 -8.60 21.80 -9.68
CA VAL A 36 -9.08 22.23 -11.01
C VAL A 36 -8.85 23.71 -11.30
N ASN A 37 -8.56 24.52 -10.27
CA ASN A 37 -8.31 25.96 -10.36
C ASN A 37 -6.83 26.35 -10.16
N THR A 38 -5.91 25.40 -9.93
CA THR A 38 -4.49 25.73 -9.71
C THR A 38 -3.66 25.56 -10.96
N ASP A 39 -3.77 24.44 -11.68
CA ASP A 39 -3.01 24.15 -12.90
C ASP A 39 -3.84 23.28 -13.85
N GLN A 40 -3.27 22.88 -14.98
CA GLN A 40 -3.97 22.21 -16.07
C GLN A 40 -3.64 20.72 -16.18
N ILE A 41 -2.40 20.30 -15.92
CA ILE A 41 -1.90 18.96 -16.25
C ILE A 41 -1.26 18.31 -15.03
N TYR A 42 -1.89 17.24 -14.54
CA TYR A 42 -1.48 16.58 -13.30
C TYR A 42 -1.22 15.10 -13.46
N PHE A 43 -0.21 14.65 -12.72
CA PHE A 43 0.03 13.24 -12.40
C PHE A 43 -0.15 13.01 -10.90
N PHE A 44 -0.90 11.95 -10.57
CA PHE A 44 -1.19 11.60 -9.19
C PHE A 44 -1.16 10.08 -8.98
N SER A 45 -0.27 9.59 -8.13
CA SER A 45 -0.20 8.18 -7.75
C SER A 45 -0.56 7.96 -6.29
N ARG A 46 -1.26 6.87 -6.01
CA ARG A 46 -1.55 6.35 -4.67
C ARG A 46 -1.61 4.84 -4.71
N PRO A 47 -1.35 4.14 -3.61
CA PRO A 47 -1.57 2.70 -3.52
C PRO A 47 -2.99 2.30 -3.90
N ARG A 48 -3.20 1.01 -4.12
CA ARG A 48 -4.54 0.46 -4.39
C ARG A 48 -5.50 0.79 -3.24
N ARG A 49 -6.80 0.97 -3.55
CA ARG A 49 -7.88 1.16 -2.58
C ARG A 49 -7.88 2.50 -1.83
N PHE A 50 -7.17 3.50 -2.31
CA PHE A 50 -7.18 4.85 -1.74
C PHE A 50 -8.28 5.77 -2.31
N GLY A 51 -9.03 5.35 -3.32
CA GLY A 51 -10.13 6.14 -3.90
C GLY A 51 -9.73 6.95 -5.14
N LYS A 52 -8.67 6.58 -5.87
CA LYS A 52 -8.25 7.23 -7.12
C LYS A 52 -9.35 7.27 -8.17
N SER A 53 -9.96 6.12 -8.48
CA SER A 53 -11.05 6.03 -9.46
C SER A 53 -12.29 6.82 -9.03
N LEU A 54 -12.58 6.89 -7.71
CA LEU A 54 -13.62 7.77 -7.19
C LEU A 54 -13.29 9.23 -7.43
N LEU A 55 -12.03 9.66 -7.22
CA LEU A 55 -11.57 11.00 -7.53
C LEU A 55 -11.73 11.31 -9.03
N VAL A 56 -11.32 10.41 -9.92
CA VAL A 56 -11.48 10.56 -11.37
C VAL A 56 -12.96 10.70 -11.73
N SER A 57 -13.83 9.87 -11.15
CA SER A 57 -15.29 9.96 -11.35
C SER A 57 -15.90 11.25 -10.77
N THR A 58 -15.34 11.79 -9.68
CA THR A 58 -15.75 13.09 -9.12
C THR A 58 -15.37 14.24 -10.06
N LEU A 59 -14.14 14.22 -10.60
CA LEU A 59 -13.69 15.17 -11.63
C LEU A 59 -14.56 15.10 -12.90
N GLU A 60 -14.89 13.89 -13.34
CA GLU A 60 -15.79 13.69 -14.48
C GLU A 60 -17.17 14.33 -14.25
N ALA A 61 -17.78 14.04 -13.09
CA ALA A 61 -19.08 14.61 -12.72
C ALA A 61 -19.03 16.14 -12.62
N TYR A 62 -17.95 16.71 -12.07
CA TYR A 62 -17.72 18.16 -11.99
C TYR A 62 -17.67 18.79 -13.39
N PHE A 63 -16.82 18.29 -14.29
CA PHE A 63 -16.69 18.84 -15.64
C PHE A 63 -17.88 18.55 -16.56
N GLN A 64 -18.71 17.57 -16.21
CA GLN A 64 -20.00 17.35 -16.85
C GLN A 64 -21.10 18.30 -16.34
N GLY A 65 -20.80 19.15 -15.34
CA GLY A 65 -21.75 20.12 -14.79
C GLY A 65 -22.87 19.49 -13.95
N LYS A 66 -22.67 18.28 -13.40
CA LYS A 66 -23.66 17.54 -12.57
C LYS A 66 -23.76 18.11 -11.16
N LYS A 67 -24.18 19.38 -11.07
CA LYS A 67 -24.26 20.16 -9.83
C LYS A 67 -25.01 19.44 -8.70
N GLU A 68 -26.08 18.76 -9.03
CA GLU A 68 -26.94 18.03 -8.09
C GLU A 68 -26.20 16.95 -7.29
N LEU A 69 -25.12 16.40 -7.81
CA LEU A 69 -24.32 15.41 -7.11
C LEU A 69 -23.45 16.03 -6.02
N PHE A 70 -23.24 17.33 -6.05
CA PHE A 70 -22.39 18.07 -5.10
C PHE A 70 -23.19 18.76 -3.99
N GLU A 71 -24.51 18.60 -3.97
CA GLU A 71 -25.38 19.17 -2.94
C GLU A 71 -24.93 18.76 -1.54
N GLY A 72 -24.77 19.74 -0.65
CA GLY A 72 -24.28 19.56 0.71
C GLY A 72 -22.75 19.37 0.86
N LEU A 73 -21.99 19.40 -0.24
CA LEU A 73 -20.52 19.30 -0.23
C LEU A 73 -19.86 20.68 -0.34
N ALA A 74 -18.57 20.76 -0.02
CA ALA A 74 -17.81 22.02 -0.08
C ALA A 74 -17.83 22.67 -1.47
N MET A 75 -17.77 21.88 -2.52
CA MET A 75 -17.80 22.32 -3.91
C MET A 75 -19.04 23.15 -4.24
N GLU A 76 -20.21 22.81 -3.68
CA GLU A 76 -21.46 23.56 -3.93
C GLU A 76 -21.35 25.04 -3.58
N ARG A 77 -20.58 25.35 -2.52
CA ARG A 77 -20.38 26.72 -2.04
C ARG A 77 -19.24 27.44 -2.76
N LEU A 78 -18.25 26.68 -3.25
CA LEU A 78 -17.04 27.21 -3.87
C LEU A 78 -17.23 27.47 -5.36
N GLU A 79 -17.98 26.61 -6.05
CA GLU A 79 -18.18 26.67 -7.50
C GLU A 79 -19.47 27.43 -7.84
N GLN A 80 -19.34 28.47 -8.65
CA GLN A 80 -20.48 29.31 -9.06
C GLN A 80 -20.88 29.10 -10.52
N GLU A 81 -19.93 28.77 -11.39
CA GLU A 81 -20.14 28.77 -12.84
C GLU A 81 -20.60 27.42 -13.40
N TRP A 82 -20.13 26.32 -12.82
CA TRP A 82 -20.45 24.95 -13.25
C TRP A 82 -20.30 24.76 -14.76
N GLU A 83 -19.12 25.13 -15.27
CA GLU A 83 -18.84 25.06 -16.69
C GLU A 83 -18.85 23.61 -17.21
N VAL A 84 -19.67 23.35 -18.24
CA VAL A 84 -19.76 22.04 -18.89
C VAL A 84 -18.69 21.91 -19.97
N CYS A 85 -17.80 20.96 -19.84
CA CYS A 85 -16.73 20.64 -20.79
C CYS A 85 -16.93 19.26 -21.41
N PRO A 86 -16.43 19.01 -22.64
CA PRO A 86 -16.29 17.65 -23.17
C PRO A 86 -15.31 16.87 -22.31
N VAL A 87 -15.69 15.66 -21.86
CA VAL A 87 -14.83 14.80 -21.04
C VAL A 87 -14.49 13.53 -21.82
N LEU A 88 -13.20 13.25 -21.95
CA LEU A 88 -12.66 12.01 -22.51
C LEU A 88 -12.04 11.20 -21.36
N HIS A 89 -12.73 10.16 -20.92
CA HIS A 89 -12.30 9.31 -19.82
C HIS A 89 -11.74 7.98 -20.35
N VAL A 90 -10.48 7.70 -20.04
CA VAL A 90 -9.75 6.45 -20.35
C VAL A 90 -9.53 5.70 -19.05
N ASP A 91 -10.08 4.51 -18.93
CA ASP A 91 -9.88 3.60 -17.80
C ASP A 91 -9.21 2.31 -18.28
N PHE A 92 -7.95 2.13 -17.92
CA PHE A 92 -7.18 0.93 -18.30
C PHE A 92 -7.44 -0.28 -17.43
N SER A 93 -8.23 -0.18 -16.35
CA SER A 93 -8.59 -1.33 -15.51
C SER A 93 -9.62 -2.28 -16.13
N LEU A 94 -10.23 -1.88 -17.23
CA LEU A 94 -11.38 -2.58 -17.82
C LEU A 94 -11.04 -3.91 -18.53
N THR A 95 -9.77 -4.17 -18.82
CA THR A 95 -9.32 -5.40 -19.48
C THR A 95 -8.05 -5.94 -18.86
N LYS A 96 -7.63 -7.14 -19.26
CA LYS A 96 -6.32 -7.72 -18.95
C LYS A 96 -5.42 -7.66 -20.17
N TYR A 97 -4.14 -7.34 -19.95
CA TYR A 97 -3.18 -7.08 -21.01
C TYR A 97 -2.16 -8.22 -21.10
N THR A 98 -2.52 -9.26 -21.84
CA THR A 98 -1.67 -10.45 -22.06
C THR A 98 -0.98 -10.43 -23.42
N GLU A 99 -1.41 -9.54 -24.31
CA GLU A 99 -0.84 -9.32 -25.64
C GLU A 99 -1.13 -7.89 -26.14
N LEU A 100 -0.39 -7.43 -27.14
CA LEU A 100 -0.50 -6.06 -27.67
C LEU A 100 -1.91 -5.73 -28.19
N ARG A 101 -2.61 -6.74 -28.76
CA ARG A 101 -3.97 -6.55 -29.29
C ARG A 101 -4.99 -6.18 -28.21
N ASP A 102 -4.78 -6.56 -26.95
CA ASP A 102 -5.66 -6.19 -25.85
C ASP A 102 -5.66 -4.68 -25.64
N LEU A 103 -4.48 -4.06 -25.68
CA LEU A 103 -4.33 -2.60 -25.60
C LEU A 103 -4.91 -1.90 -26.82
N THR A 104 -4.53 -2.32 -28.02
CA THR A 104 -5.03 -1.68 -29.25
C THR A 104 -6.54 -1.82 -29.42
N GLY A 105 -7.11 -2.95 -29.01
CA GLY A 105 -8.54 -3.19 -28.95
C GLY A 105 -9.24 -2.23 -27.97
N GLN A 106 -8.70 -2.09 -26.77
CA GLN A 106 -9.25 -1.19 -25.75
C GLN A 106 -9.19 0.28 -26.18
N LEU A 107 -8.06 0.72 -26.77
CA LEU A 107 -7.93 2.07 -27.32
C LEU A 107 -8.96 2.32 -28.44
N ASN A 108 -9.15 1.34 -29.33
CA ASN A 108 -10.16 1.45 -30.38
C ASN A 108 -11.58 1.58 -29.84
N LEU A 109 -11.92 0.90 -28.75
CA LEU A 109 -13.23 1.02 -28.11
C LEU A 109 -13.47 2.43 -27.57
N PHE A 110 -12.49 3.04 -26.90
CA PHE A 110 -12.59 4.43 -26.44
C PHE A 110 -12.77 5.39 -27.62
N LEU A 111 -11.91 5.29 -28.62
CA LEU A 111 -11.95 6.16 -29.80
C LEU A 111 -13.28 6.05 -30.53
N SER A 112 -13.79 4.85 -30.76
CA SER A 112 -15.07 4.64 -31.47
C SER A 112 -16.24 5.27 -30.74
N ARG A 113 -16.31 5.16 -29.39
CA ARG A 113 -17.34 5.82 -28.58
C ARG A 113 -17.33 7.36 -28.73
N TRP A 114 -16.14 7.95 -28.74
CA TRP A 114 -16.02 9.40 -28.91
C TRP A 114 -16.26 9.85 -30.35
N GLU A 115 -15.89 9.02 -31.33
CA GLU A 115 -16.18 9.25 -32.73
C GLU A 115 -17.68 9.24 -33.03
N GLU A 116 -18.47 8.42 -32.34
CA GLU A 116 -19.95 8.47 -32.41
C GLU A 116 -20.49 9.84 -31.97
N ILE A 117 -19.82 10.50 -31.01
CA ILE A 117 -20.25 11.81 -30.48
C ILE A 117 -19.70 12.96 -31.31
N TYR A 118 -18.41 12.91 -31.67
CA TYR A 118 -17.69 14.03 -32.28
C TYR A 118 -17.34 13.84 -33.75
N GLY A 119 -17.65 12.68 -34.32
CA GLY A 119 -17.34 12.33 -35.70
C GLY A 119 -15.94 11.76 -35.90
N LYS A 120 -15.70 11.28 -37.14
CA LYS A 120 -14.41 10.73 -37.62
C LYS A 120 -14.11 11.28 -39.00
N LYS A 121 -12.83 11.43 -39.35
CA LYS A 121 -12.34 11.71 -40.70
C LYS A 121 -11.67 10.48 -41.30
N GLU A 122 -11.75 10.29 -42.60
CA GLU A 122 -11.18 9.14 -43.28
C GLU A 122 -9.65 9.09 -43.21
N GLU A 123 -9.00 10.25 -43.12
CA GLU A 123 -7.55 10.38 -43.06
C GLU A 123 -6.97 10.04 -41.69
N GLU A 124 -7.81 9.90 -40.67
CA GLU A 124 -7.41 9.57 -39.30
C GLU A 124 -7.30 8.03 -39.13
N GLU A 125 -6.22 7.43 -39.61
CA GLU A 125 -6.04 5.97 -39.59
C GLU A 125 -5.54 5.45 -38.24
N GLY A 126 -4.54 6.12 -37.65
CA GLY A 126 -3.90 5.73 -36.40
C GLY A 126 -4.64 6.19 -35.14
N ALA A 127 -4.41 5.50 -34.02
CA ALA A 127 -5.05 5.84 -32.75
C ALA A 127 -4.68 7.25 -32.26
N ALA A 128 -3.47 7.72 -32.53
CA ALA A 128 -2.99 9.05 -32.18
C ALA A 128 -3.72 10.14 -32.98
N GLU A 129 -3.81 9.98 -34.30
CA GLU A 129 -4.48 10.92 -35.19
C GLU A 129 -5.98 11.00 -34.88
N ARG A 130 -6.61 9.86 -34.56
CA ARG A 130 -8.01 9.78 -34.13
C ARG A 130 -8.23 10.55 -32.83
N LEU A 131 -7.38 10.35 -31.82
CA LEU A 131 -7.44 11.09 -30.55
C LEU A 131 -7.31 12.59 -30.78
N GLN A 132 -6.33 13.02 -31.58
CA GLN A 132 -6.14 14.42 -31.96
C GLN A 132 -7.37 14.99 -32.62
N GLY A 133 -7.91 14.29 -33.62
CA GLY A 133 -9.09 14.72 -34.37
C GLY A 133 -10.34 14.83 -33.49
N ILE A 134 -10.54 13.88 -32.57
CA ILE A 134 -11.63 13.90 -31.58
C ILE A 134 -11.54 15.16 -30.70
N ILE A 135 -10.37 15.48 -30.14
CA ILE A 135 -10.17 16.67 -29.29
C ILE A 135 -10.50 17.95 -30.06
N LEU A 136 -9.98 18.09 -31.29
CA LEU A 136 -10.21 19.28 -32.12
C LEU A 136 -11.71 19.43 -32.49
N ARG A 137 -12.39 18.34 -32.84
CA ARG A 137 -13.80 18.36 -33.17
C ARG A 137 -14.68 18.57 -31.93
N ALA A 138 -14.33 18.00 -30.79
CA ALA A 138 -15.03 18.25 -29.54
C ALA A 138 -14.99 19.74 -29.17
N TYR A 139 -13.81 20.36 -29.27
CA TYR A 139 -13.64 21.81 -29.08
C TYR A 139 -14.45 22.62 -30.11
N ALA A 140 -14.35 22.30 -31.40
CA ALA A 140 -15.07 23.00 -32.44
C ALA A 140 -16.61 22.90 -32.29
N LYS A 141 -17.10 21.74 -31.82
CA LYS A 141 -18.54 21.49 -31.63
C LYS A 141 -19.12 22.22 -30.41
N THR A 142 -18.36 22.32 -29.33
CA THR A 142 -18.87 22.82 -28.04
C THR A 142 -18.42 24.24 -27.72
N GLY A 143 -17.35 24.74 -28.38
CA GLY A 143 -16.67 26.00 -28.02
C GLY A 143 -15.94 25.94 -26.69
N LYS A 144 -15.83 24.76 -26.05
CA LYS A 144 -15.22 24.55 -24.74
C LYS A 144 -13.99 23.65 -24.85
N PRO A 145 -12.92 23.94 -24.09
CA PRO A 145 -11.75 23.07 -24.08
C PRO A 145 -12.07 21.71 -23.42
N VAL A 146 -11.35 20.70 -23.87
CA VAL A 146 -11.60 19.29 -23.56
C VAL A 146 -10.92 18.90 -22.25
N VAL A 147 -11.58 18.08 -21.46
CA VAL A 147 -11.01 17.41 -20.28
C VAL A 147 -10.62 16.00 -20.65
N VAL A 148 -9.40 15.60 -20.29
CA VAL A 148 -8.90 14.24 -20.46
C VAL A 148 -8.58 13.64 -19.10
N LEU A 149 -9.24 12.53 -18.76
CA LEU A 149 -9.05 11.80 -17.51
C LEU A 149 -8.51 10.41 -17.82
N ILE A 150 -7.36 10.04 -17.24
CA ILE A 150 -6.70 8.76 -17.48
C ILE A 150 -6.56 8.04 -16.13
N ASP A 151 -7.34 6.97 -15.95
CA ASP A 151 -7.31 6.15 -14.74
C ASP A 151 -6.53 4.85 -14.97
N GLU A 152 -5.80 4.44 -13.94
CA GLU A 152 -4.96 3.23 -13.90
C GLU A 152 -4.06 3.07 -15.15
N TYR A 153 -3.38 4.17 -15.54
CA TYR A 153 -2.53 4.20 -16.74
C TYR A 153 -1.47 3.10 -16.78
N ASP A 154 -1.04 2.61 -15.63
CA ASP A 154 0.00 1.61 -15.46
C ASP A 154 -0.52 0.15 -15.48
N ALA A 155 -1.83 -0.07 -15.56
CA ALA A 155 -2.42 -1.42 -15.59
C ALA A 155 -1.86 -2.30 -16.73
N PRO A 156 -1.67 -1.81 -17.98
CA PRO A 156 -1.07 -2.61 -19.05
C PRO A 156 0.33 -3.10 -18.72
N LEU A 157 1.13 -2.26 -18.05
CA LEU A 157 2.50 -2.56 -17.70
C LEU A 157 2.63 -3.46 -16.47
N LEU A 158 1.68 -3.33 -15.53
CA LEU A 158 1.61 -4.20 -14.35
C LEU A 158 1.17 -5.62 -14.73
N ASP A 159 0.24 -5.77 -15.65
CA ASP A 159 -0.24 -7.07 -16.12
C ASP A 159 0.84 -7.82 -16.95
N SER A 160 1.74 -7.11 -17.64
CA SER A 160 2.81 -7.66 -18.48
C SER A 160 4.17 -7.79 -17.78
N ASN A 161 4.22 -7.71 -16.47
CA ASN A 161 5.44 -7.60 -15.67
C ASN A 161 6.43 -8.77 -15.84
N SER A 162 5.93 -9.96 -16.18
CA SER A 162 6.75 -11.15 -16.44
C SER A 162 7.26 -11.26 -17.89
N ASP A 163 6.84 -10.37 -18.80
CA ASP A 163 7.21 -10.36 -20.22
C ASP A 163 7.75 -8.98 -20.62
N ALA A 164 9.07 -8.83 -20.57
CA ALA A 164 9.76 -7.57 -20.88
C ALA A 164 9.54 -7.10 -22.34
N LEU A 165 9.38 -8.03 -23.30
CA LEU A 165 9.12 -7.68 -24.69
C LEU A 165 7.71 -7.11 -24.87
N LEU A 166 6.71 -7.79 -24.32
CA LEU A 166 5.33 -7.31 -24.33
C LEU A 166 5.22 -5.96 -23.62
N GLN A 167 5.85 -5.83 -22.44
CA GLN A 167 5.85 -4.58 -21.68
C GLN A 167 6.42 -3.41 -22.50
N GLN A 168 7.51 -3.63 -23.24
CA GLN A 168 8.09 -2.61 -24.12
C GLN A 168 7.15 -2.25 -25.29
N GLN A 169 6.47 -3.22 -25.88
CA GLN A 169 5.49 -3.01 -26.96
C GLN A 169 4.30 -2.18 -26.47
N LEU A 170 3.72 -2.56 -25.32
CA LEU A 170 2.60 -1.83 -24.70
C LEU A 170 2.99 -0.39 -24.38
N ARG A 171 4.16 -0.17 -23.80
CA ARG A 171 4.69 1.17 -23.49
C ARG A 171 4.84 2.03 -24.75
N ASN A 172 5.39 1.48 -25.81
CA ASN A 172 5.57 2.20 -27.07
C ASN A 172 4.22 2.58 -27.69
N GLU A 173 3.22 1.71 -27.62
CA GLU A 173 1.88 1.98 -28.13
C GLU A 173 1.16 3.07 -27.32
N MET A 174 1.24 3.00 -25.99
CA MET A 174 0.71 4.04 -25.12
C MET A 174 1.38 5.40 -25.36
N ARG A 175 2.70 5.42 -25.52
CA ARG A 175 3.43 6.64 -25.84
C ARG A 175 2.97 7.27 -27.15
N LYS A 176 2.79 6.46 -28.21
CA LYS A 176 2.23 6.94 -29.50
C LYS A 176 0.84 7.50 -29.30
N PHE A 177 -0.04 6.78 -28.57
CA PHE A 177 -1.41 7.19 -28.34
C PHE A 177 -1.54 8.55 -27.65
N PHE A 178 -0.70 8.80 -26.62
CA PHE A 178 -0.75 10.05 -25.86
C PHE A 178 0.12 11.18 -26.43
N SER A 179 0.97 10.93 -27.43
CA SER A 179 1.87 11.94 -28.01
C SER A 179 1.19 13.21 -28.51
N PRO A 180 -0.05 13.19 -29.09
CA PRO A 180 -0.72 14.41 -29.55
C PRO A 180 -1.05 15.40 -28.44
N LEU A 181 -1.22 14.95 -27.19
CA LEU A 181 -1.59 15.82 -26.06
C LEU A 181 -0.60 16.96 -25.84
N LYS A 182 0.70 16.76 -26.18
CA LYS A 182 1.73 17.79 -26.11
C LYS A 182 1.38 19.04 -26.94
N GLY A 183 0.90 18.85 -28.16
CA GLY A 183 0.58 19.93 -29.09
C GLY A 183 -0.82 20.55 -28.88
N LEU A 184 -1.64 19.97 -28.04
CA LEU A 184 -3.06 20.31 -27.89
C LEU A 184 -3.35 21.16 -26.64
N GLY A 185 -2.36 21.67 -25.92
CA GLY A 185 -2.56 22.38 -24.65
C GLY A 185 -3.61 23.49 -24.68
N GLN A 186 -3.72 24.27 -25.80
CA GLN A 186 -4.74 25.30 -25.96
C GLN A 186 -6.18 24.77 -26.09
N TYR A 187 -6.34 23.48 -26.41
CA TYR A 187 -7.63 22.82 -26.56
C TYR A 187 -8.01 21.99 -25.32
N LEU A 188 -7.09 21.89 -24.34
CA LEU A 188 -7.33 21.17 -23.10
C LEU A 188 -7.75 22.14 -21.99
N ARG A 189 -8.80 21.79 -21.24
CA ARG A 189 -9.20 22.44 -19.99
C ARG A 189 -8.43 21.84 -18.82
N PHE A 190 -8.30 20.50 -18.84
CA PHE A 190 -7.71 19.75 -17.75
C PHE A 190 -7.24 18.37 -18.23
N LEU A 191 -6.09 17.92 -17.76
CA LEU A 191 -5.56 16.57 -17.97
C LEU A 191 -5.15 15.98 -16.63
N PHE A 192 -5.76 14.88 -16.24
CA PHE A 192 -5.45 14.19 -15.01
C PHE A 192 -5.08 12.73 -15.26
N ILE A 193 -3.89 12.34 -14.81
CA ILE A 193 -3.33 11.00 -14.99
C ILE A 193 -3.15 10.36 -13.63
N THR A 194 -3.72 9.16 -13.42
CA THR A 194 -3.55 8.45 -12.17
C THR A 194 -3.25 6.96 -12.36
N GLY A 195 -2.53 6.42 -11.38
CA GLY A 195 -2.11 5.03 -11.30
C GLY A 195 -1.57 4.66 -9.91
N ILE A 196 -1.03 3.47 -9.80
CA ILE A 196 -0.39 2.97 -8.57
C ILE A 196 1.08 3.37 -8.55
N SER A 197 1.77 3.10 -9.64
CA SER A 197 3.21 3.27 -9.76
C SER A 197 3.58 4.49 -10.60
N LYS A 198 4.83 4.92 -10.49
CA LYS A 198 5.47 5.84 -11.44
C LYS A 198 6.13 5.10 -12.60
N PHE A 199 5.64 3.91 -12.88
CA PHE A 199 6.06 3.11 -14.02
C PHE A 199 6.00 3.99 -15.27
N SER A 200 7.08 4.22 -15.92
CA SER A 200 7.07 4.90 -17.24
C SER A 200 6.41 6.29 -17.31
N GLN A 201 6.14 6.97 -16.18
CA GLN A 201 5.73 8.37 -16.26
C GLN A 201 6.67 9.15 -17.16
N LEU A 202 7.98 8.92 -17.02
CA LEU A 202 9.02 9.54 -17.83
C LEU A 202 9.05 9.03 -19.26
N SER A 203 8.62 7.81 -19.55
CA SER A 203 8.71 7.25 -20.90
C SER A 203 7.42 7.40 -21.72
N ILE A 204 6.25 7.29 -21.09
CA ILE A 204 4.94 7.46 -21.77
C ILE A 204 4.59 8.94 -21.92
N PHE A 205 4.80 9.72 -20.86
CA PHE A 205 4.43 11.13 -20.80
C PHE A 205 5.64 12.09 -20.85
N SER A 206 6.81 11.61 -21.27
CA SER A 206 8.06 12.39 -21.35
C SER A 206 7.93 13.66 -22.20
N GLU A 207 6.96 13.69 -23.09
CA GLU A 207 6.69 14.80 -23.97
C GLU A 207 5.81 15.89 -23.35
N LEU A 208 5.14 15.61 -22.22
CA LEU A 208 4.34 16.59 -21.48
C LEU A 208 5.25 17.39 -20.52
N ASN A 209 5.90 18.43 -21.04
CA ASN A 209 6.89 19.22 -20.31
C ASN A 209 6.32 19.96 -19.08
N ASN A 210 5.00 20.16 -19.00
CA ASN A 210 4.29 20.86 -17.94
C ASN A 210 3.50 19.93 -17.01
N LEU A 211 3.76 18.63 -17.02
CA LEU A 211 3.13 17.65 -16.14
C LEU A 211 3.53 17.89 -14.68
N GLN A 212 2.57 18.31 -13.87
CA GLN A 212 2.73 18.53 -12.44
C GLN A 212 2.54 17.22 -11.68
N ASN A 213 3.62 16.67 -11.12
CA ASN A 213 3.51 15.53 -10.23
C ASN A 213 3.14 15.99 -8.82
N ILE A 214 1.90 15.70 -8.41
CA ILE A 214 1.36 16.10 -7.11
C ILE A 214 1.37 14.98 -6.08
N SER A 215 1.94 13.81 -6.40
CA SER A 215 1.89 12.63 -5.52
C SER A 215 2.56 12.85 -4.15
N MET A 216 3.62 13.69 -4.09
CA MET A 216 4.35 14.00 -2.86
C MET A 216 4.21 15.47 -2.44
N ARG A 217 3.22 16.19 -2.94
CA ARG A 217 2.94 17.57 -2.54
C ARG A 217 2.08 17.59 -1.28
N ASP A 218 2.49 18.39 -0.29
CA ASP A 218 1.79 18.53 1.00
C ASP A 218 0.33 19.00 0.82
N ASP A 219 0.10 19.94 -0.09
CA ASP A 219 -1.21 20.55 -0.35
C ASP A 219 -2.24 19.64 -1.04
N PHE A 220 -1.81 18.50 -1.58
CA PHE A 220 -2.68 17.46 -2.20
C PHE A 220 -2.51 16.09 -1.53
N SER A 221 -1.82 16.02 -0.40
CA SER A 221 -1.57 14.75 0.30
C SER A 221 -2.87 14.05 0.74
N ALA A 222 -3.87 14.82 1.15
CA ALA A 222 -5.18 14.35 1.60
C ALA A 222 -6.24 14.23 0.50
N LEU A 223 -5.88 14.42 -0.78
CA LEU A 223 -6.82 14.34 -1.92
C LEU A 223 -7.48 12.96 -2.03
N CYS A 224 -6.78 11.91 -1.64
CA CYS A 224 -7.28 10.54 -1.47
C CYS A 224 -6.94 10.02 -0.08
N GLY A 225 -7.78 9.12 0.44
CA GLY A 225 -7.66 8.61 1.81
C GLY A 225 -8.48 9.42 2.80
N ILE A 226 -8.34 9.14 4.09
CA ILE A 226 -9.09 9.78 5.17
C ILE A 226 -8.09 10.29 6.22
N THR A 227 -8.14 11.57 6.57
CA THR A 227 -7.33 12.14 7.65
C THR A 227 -7.95 11.82 9.02
N GLU A 228 -7.15 11.95 10.09
CA GLU A 228 -7.66 11.80 11.46
C GLU A 228 -8.77 12.81 11.77
N GLU A 229 -8.63 14.08 11.32
CA GLU A 229 -9.64 15.11 11.50
C GLU A 229 -10.97 14.72 10.82
N GLU A 230 -10.92 14.24 9.57
CA GLU A 230 -12.10 13.77 8.85
C GLU A 230 -12.75 12.55 9.51
N LEU A 231 -11.93 11.62 10.02
CA LEU A 231 -12.40 10.47 10.77
C LEU A 231 -13.18 10.91 12.01
N LEU A 232 -12.58 11.77 12.83
CA LEU A 232 -13.18 12.21 14.10
C LEU A 232 -14.38 13.12 13.93
N THR A 233 -14.47 13.87 12.82
CA THR A 233 -15.59 14.81 12.56
C THR A 233 -16.72 14.18 11.76
N GLN A 234 -16.40 13.54 10.62
CA GLN A 234 -17.42 13.03 9.69
C GLN A 234 -17.87 11.59 9.98
N LEU A 235 -17.00 10.78 10.63
CA LEU A 235 -17.23 9.36 10.90
C LEU A 235 -17.35 9.03 12.40
N LYS A 236 -17.51 10.05 13.25
CA LYS A 236 -17.68 9.86 14.70
C LYS A 236 -18.78 8.85 15.06
N PRO A 237 -20.00 8.88 14.46
CA PRO A 237 -21.03 7.89 14.76
C PRO A 237 -20.66 6.45 14.37
N ASP A 238 -19.72 6.31 13.41
CA ASP A 238 -19.23 5.00 12.97
C ASP A 238 -18.24 4.43 13.97
N ILE A 239 -17.37 5.28 14.56
CA ILE A 239 -16.46 4.92 15.65
C ILE A 239 -17.25 4.51 16.88
N GLU A 240 -18.28 5.27 17.26
CA GLU A 240 -19.15 4.96 18.42
C GLU A 240 -19.80 3.57 18.28
N ARG A 241 -20.30 3.22 17.08
CA ARG A 241 -20.86 1.88 16.80
C ARG A 241 -19.81 0.78 16.79
N MET A 242 -18.59 1.11 16.41
CA MET A 242 -17.46 0.17 16.43
C MET A 242 -17.05 -0.12 17.88
N ALA A 243 -16.95 0.91 18.72
CA ALA A 243 -16.64 0.80 20.14
C ALA A 243 -17.68 -0.05 20.87
N GLU A 244 -18.98 0.23 20.68
CA GLU A 244 -20.07 -0.56 21.27
C GLU A 244 -20.01 -2.05 20.87
N ALA A 245 -19.70 -2.33 19.60
CA ALA A 245 -19.66 -3.71 19.09
C ALA A 245 -18.48 -4.53 19.61
N ASN A 246 -17.41 -3.88 20.09
CA ASN A 246 -16.20 -4.52 20.57
C ASN A 246 -15.98 -4.37 22.09
N ASP A 247 -16.98 -3.86 22.82
CA ASP A 247 -16.90 -3.59 24.27
C ASP A 247 -15.73 -2.64 24.62
N GLU A 248 -15.44 -1.66 23.76
CA GLU A 248 -14.38 -0.66 23.89
C GLU A 248 -14.98 0.72 24.23
N THR A 249 -14.19 1.57 24.86
CA THR A 249 -14.47 3.01 24.92
C THR A 249 -14.24 3.67 23.55
N TYR A 250 -14.79 4.87 23.35
CA TYR A 250 -14.55 5.62 22.12
C TYR A 250 -13.06 5.87 21.86
N GLU A 251 -12.30 6.21 22.89
CA GLU A 251 -10.87 6.47 22.86
C GLU A 251 -10.08 5.20 22.51
N GLU A 252 -10.44 4.06 23.07
CA GLU A 252 -9.82 2.76 22.74
C GLU A 252 -10.09 2.38 21.29
N ALA A 253 -11.31 2.56 20.80
CA ALA A 253 -11.65 2.31 19.39
C ALA A 253 -10.87 3.24 18.45
N CYS A 254 -10.72 4.53 18.77
CA CYS A 254 -9.88 5.46 18.02
C CYS A 254 -8.43 4.98 17.95
N LEU A 255 -7.83 4.58 19.07
CA LEU A 255 -6.47 4.06 19.13
C LEU A 255 -6.31 2.77 18.35
N HIS A 256 -7.30 1.88 18.42
CA HIS A 256 -7.30 0.63 17.70
C HIS A 256 -7.37 0.86 16.17
N LEU A 257 -8.31 1.69 15.71
CA LEU A 257 -8.41 2.09 14.31
C LEU A 257 -7.10 2.74 13.81
N LYS A 258 -6.49 3.61 14.63
CA LYS A 258 -5.23 4.27 14.31
C LYS A 258 -4.09 3.27 14.13
N ARG A 259 -3.91 2.36 15.08
CA ARG A 259 -2.85 1.31 14.99
C ARG A 259 -3.04 0.41 13.77
N GLN A 260 -4.29 0.09 13.44
CA GLN A 260 -4.61 -0.91 12.42
C GLN A 260 -4.64 -0.33 11.00
N TYR A 261 -5.15 0.91 10.78
CA TYR A 261 -5.49 1.40 9.44
C TYR A 261 -4.90 2.76 9.07
N ASP A 262 -4.35 3.51 10.03
CA ASP A 262 -3.71 4.80 9.82
C ASP A 262 -2.24 4.67 9.37
N GLY A 263 -1.56 5.80 9.29
CA GLY A 263 -0.11 5.88 9.21
C GLY A 263 0.47 5.87 7.81
N TYR A 264 -0.34 5.95 6.75
CA TYR A 264 0.18 6.28 5.43
C TYR A 264 0.57 7.76 5.38
N HIS A 265 1.76 8.03 4.92
CA HIS A 265 2.33 9.37 4.85
C HIS A 265 2.94 9.59 3.47
N PHE A 266 2.45 10.57 2.72
CA PHE A 266 2.73 10.71 1.30
C PHE A 266 3.63 11.91 0.94
N SER A 267 3.99 12.75 1.91
CA SER A 267 4.84 13.93 1.70
C SER A 267 5.69 14.23 2.92
N LYS A 268 6.47 15.30 2.91
CA LYS A 268 7.41 15.65 4.00
C LYS A 268 6.71 16.12 5.27
N ALA A 269 5.54 16.73 5.16
CA ALA A 269 4.87 17.45 6.26
C ALA A 269 3.35 17.23 6.29
N CYS A 270 2.82 16.19 5.62
CA CYS A 270 1.39 15.89 5.66
C CYS A 270 0.97 15.21 6.97
N ALA A 271 -0.33 15.20 7.23
CA ALA A 271 -0.92 14.32 8.24
C ALA A 271 -0.85 12.85 7.78
N ASP A 272 -0.90 11.93 8.73
CA ASP A 272 -1.11 10.51 8.44
C ASP A 272 -2.51 10.28 7.85
N ILE A 273 -2.61 9.29 6.97
CA ILE A 273 -3.81 9.01 6.19
C ILE A 273 -4.25 7.56 6.42
N TYR A 274 -5.53 7.39 6.77
CA TYR A 274 -6.18 6.08 6.84
C TYR A 274 -6.48 5.54 5.45
N ASN A 275 -6.35 4.22 5.28
CA ASN A 275 -6.84 3.54 4.10
C ASN A 275 -8.38 3.49 4.11
N PRO A 276 -9.09 4.10 3.14
CA PRO A 276 -10.56 4.16 3.16
C PRO A 276 -11.21 2.78 3.03
N PHE A 277 -10.61 1.89 2.24
CA PHE A 277 -11.16 0.56 2.02
C PHE A 277 -11.17 -0.27 3.30
N SER A 278 -10.05 -0.30 4.01
CA SER A 278 -9.95 -1.02 5.28
C SER A 278 -10.86 -0.43 6.33
N LEU A 279 -10.88 0.89 6.45
CA LEU A 279 -11.70 1.60 7.44
C LEU A 279 -13.20 1.36 7.23
N PHE A 280 -13.70 1.50 6.00
CA PHE A 280 -15.13 1.26 5.72
C PHE A 280 -15.53 -0.21 5.84
N ASN A 281 -14.64 -1.15 5.51
CA ASN A 281 -14.90 -2.57 5.77
C ASN A 281 -14.96 -2.88 7.27
N ALA A 282 -14.07 -2.28 8.07
CA ALA A 282 -14.10 -2.42 9.53
C ALA A 282 -15.43 -1.89 10.11
N PHE A 283 -15.87 -0.71 9.72
CA PHE A 283 -17.15 -0.17 10.16
C PHE A 283 -18.35 -1.02 9.71
N ASN A 284 -18.30 -1.56 8.50
CA ASN A 284 -19.37 -2.40 7.98
C ASN A 284 -19.51 -3.74 8.71
N SER A 285 -18.38 -4.40 8.98
CA SER A 285 -18.35 -5.69 9.67
C SER A 285 -18.33 -5.56 11.20
N LYS A 286 -17.97 -4.36 11.71
CA LYS A 286 -17.70 -4.08 13.13
C LYS A 286 -16.56 -4.94 13.70
N GLU A 287 -15.57 -5.25 12.89
CA GLU A 287 -14.43 -6.10 13.25
C GLU A 287 -13.12 -5.48 12.77
N TYR A 288 -12.04 -5.66 13.53
CA TYR A 288 -10.68 -5.27 13.15
C TYR A 288 -9.99 -6.43 12.43
N LYS A 289 -9.93 -6.37 11.07
CA LYS A 289 -9.33 -7.40 10.21
C LYS A 289 -8.36 -6.79 9.18
N ASN A 290 -7.61 -7.64 8.49
CA ASN A 290 -6.70 -7.22 7.41
C ASN A 290 -7.45 -7.17 6.06
N TYR A 291 -8.24 -6.12 5.83
CA TYR A 291 -9.11 -6.01 4.65
C TYR A 291 -8.36 -5.67 3.38
N TRP A 292 -7.44 -4.70 3.43
CA TRP A 292 -6.65 -4.29 2.28
C TRP A 292 -5.79 -5.43 1.75
N PHE A 293 -5.14 -6.15 2.66
CA PHE A 293 -4.26 -7.26 2.32
C PHE A 293 -5.00 -8.44 1.68
N SER A 294 -6.24 -8.70 2.09
CA SER A 294 -7.06 -9.79 1.54
C SER A 294 -7.43 -9.60 0.06
N THR A 295 -7.22 -8.42 -0.52
CA THR A 295 -7.56 -8.12 -1.92
C THR A 295 -6.53 -8.59 -2.95
N GLY A 296 -5.39 -9.10 -2.52
CA GLY A 296 -4.37 -9.67 -3.41
C GLY A 296 -3.07 -10.00 -2.70
N THR A 297 -2.60 -11.22 -2.85
CA THR A 297 -1.30 -11.65 -2.34
C THR A 297 -0.19 -10.99 -3.17
N PRO A 298 0.84 -10.37 -2.56
CA PRO A 298 1.89 -9.67 -3.29
C PRO A 298 2.96 -10.65 -3.83
N THR A 299 2.55 -11.70 -4.54
CA THR A 299 3.46 -12.76 -5.03
C THR A 299 4.65 -12.19 -5.79
N PHE A 300 4.38 -11.26 -6.71
CA PHE A 300 5.41 -10.57 -7.47
C PHE A 300 6.41 -9.80 -6.57
N LEU A 301 5.94 -9.12 -5.52
CA LEU A 301 6.82 -8.40 -4.59
C LEU A 301 7.68 -9.35 -3.77
N ILE A 302 7.13 -10.49 -3.39
CA ILE A 302 7.85 -11.54 -2.66
C ILE A 302 8.96 -12.12 -3.54
N ASP A 303 8.67 -12.35 -4.81
CA ASP A 303 9.65 -12.84 -5.78
C ASP A 303 10.78 -11.83 -6.00
N ILE A 304 10.47 -10.53 -6.10
CA ILE A 304 11.48 -9.46 -6.17
C ILE A 304 12.38 -9.47 -4.93
N LEU A 305 11.81 -9.54 -3.72
CA LEU A 305 12.58 -9.56 -2.47
C LEU A 305 13.54 -10.75 -2.41
N ARG A 306 13.08 -11.92 -2.86
CA ARG A 306 13.90 -13.15 -2.90
C ARG A 306 15.02 -13.05 -3.93
N HIS A 307 14.73 -12.59 -5.16
CA HIS A 307 15.74 -12.47 -6.21
C HIS A 307 16.78 -11.38 -5.91
N ALA A 308 16.37 -10.31 -5.25
CA ALA A 308 17.29 -9.24 -4.82
C ALA A 308 18.09 -9.62 -3.56
N ASP A 309 17.88 -10.81 -2.97
CA ASP A 309 18.45 -11.20 -1.66
C ASP A 309 18.29 -10.09 -0.61
N PHE A 310 17.14 -9.43 -0.61
CA PHE A 310 16.88 -8.28 0.25
C PHE A 310 16.66 -8.72 1.70
N ASP A 311 17.29 -7.99 2.64
CA ASP A 311 17.07 -8.24 4.06
C ASP A 311 15.71 -7.68 4.50
N VAL A 312 14.69 -8.54 4.59
CA VAL A 312 13.34 -8.14 4.98
C VAL A 312 13.24 -7.52 6.38
N ARG A 313 14.27 -7.73 7.24
CA ARG A 313 14.36 -7.10 8.56
C ARG A 313 14.55 -5.59 8.45
N ALA A 314 15.18 -5.13 7.38
CA ALA A 314 15.39 -3.71 7.11
C ALA A 314 14.09 -2.95 6.82
N LEU A 315 13.00 -3.63 6.41
CA LEU A 315 11.73 -2.99 6.05
C LEU A 315 11.06 -2.20 7.19
N GLU A 316 11.54 -2.31 8.41
CA GLU A 316 11.07 -1.52 9.56
C GLU A 316 11.82 -0.19 9.76
N GLY A 317 12.67 0.21 8.81
CA GLY A 317 13.44 1.45 8.91
C GLY A 317 14.42 1.64 7.76
N VAL A 318 13.94 1.52 6.52
CA VAL A 318 14.76 1.75 5.33
C VAL A 318 15.05 3.23 5.19
N GLU A 319 16.31 3.58 5.08
CA GLU A 319 16.74 4.93 4.71
C GLU A 319 16.92 5.02 3.18
N ALA A 320 16.33 6.03 2.57
CA ALA A 320 16.40 6.26 1.12
C ALA A 320 16.19 7.74 0.78
N THR A 321 16.78 8.18 -0.34
CA THR A 321 16.44 9.46 -0.95
C THR A 321 15.15 9.34 -1.76
N ASP A 322 14.49 10.47 -2.07
CA ASP A 322 13.31 10.47 -2.94
C ASP A 322 13.62 9.88 -4.33
N GLU A 323 14.80 10.14 -4.89
CA GLU A 323 15.25 9.54 -6.13
C GLU A 323 15.32 8.01 -6.07
N GLN A 324 15.56 7.43 -4.89
CA GLN A 324 15.67 5.97 -4.71
C GLN A 324 14.31 5.29 -4.54
N PHE A 325 13.38 5.84 -3.76
CA PHE A 325 12.10 5.15 -3.49
C PHE A 325 10.95 5.63 -4.39
N ASP A 326 11.08 6.81 -4.96
CA ASP A 326 10.14 7.40 -5.91
C ASP A 326 10.56 7.19 -7.38
N ALA A 327 11.59 6.36 -7.58
CA ALA A 327 12.11 5.99 -8.90
C ALA A 327 11.08 5.23 -9.75
N PRO A 328 11.18 5.34 -11.08
CA PRO A 328 10.46 4.44 -11.99
C PRO A 328 10.81 2.98 -11.71
N THR A 329 9.81 2.10 -11.74
CA THR A 329 9.98 0.68 -11.41
C THR A 329 10.36 -0.18 -12.63
N GLU A 330 10.84 0.42 -13.71
CA GLU A 330 11.18 -0.27 -14.98
C GLU A 330 12.47 -1.11 -14.92
N GLN A 331 13.42 -0.67 -14.09
CA GLN A 331 14.68 -1.39 -13.86
C GLN A 331 14.77 -1.69 -12.36
N ILE A 332 14.23 -2.83 -11.96
CA ILE A 332 14.18 -3.21 -10.56
C ILE A 332 15.57 -3.65 -10.10
N THR A 333 16.40 -2.70 -9.70
CA THR A 333 17.66 -2.96 -8.99
C THR A 333 17.45 -3.02 -7.47
N SER A 334 16.32 -2.48 -6.99
CA SER A 334 15.94 -2.45 -5.57
C SER A 334 14.43 -2.68 -5.42
N PRO A 335 13.98 -3.45 -4.43
CA PRO A 335 12.55 -3.65 -4.18
C PRO A 335 11.84 -2.42 -3.57
N ILE A 336 12.60 -1.44 -3.06
CA ILE A 336 12.08 -0.30 -2.30
C ILE A 336 11.08 0.56 -3.08
N PRO A 337 11.33 0.98 -4.35
CA PRO A 337 10.35 1.75 -5.12
C PRO A 337 9.01 1.02 -5.27
N VAL A 338 9.07 -0.27 -5.57
CA VAL A 338 7.85 -1.08 -5.77
C VAL A 338 7.07 -1.23 -4.47
N LEU A 339 7.75 -1.47 -3.35
CA LEU A 339 7.13 -1.58 -2.02
C LEU A 339 6.48 -0.26 -1.59
N TYR A 340 7.14 0.87 -1.81
CA TYR A 340 6.61 2.19 -1.47
C TYR A 340 5.39 2.54 -2.34
N GLN A 341 5.51 2.47 -3.64
CA GLN A 341 4.44 2.85 -4.58
C GLN A 341 3.22 1.92 -4.46
N SER A 342 3.44 0.64 -4.17
CA SER A 342 2.36 -0.32 -3.91
C SER A 342 1.73 -0.19 -2.51
N GLY A 343 2.32 0.62 -1.61
CA GLY A 343 1.76 0.91 -0.29
C GLY A 343 2.14 -0.06 0.83
N TYR A 344 3.16 -0.90 0.62
CA TYR A 344 3.71 -1.74 1.69
C TYR A 344 4.68 -0.98 2.59
N LEU A 345 5.33 0.06 2.05
CA LEU A 345 6.11 1.03 2.81
C LEU A 345 5.50 2.42 2.66
N THR A 346 5.78 3.27 3.64
CA THR A 346 5.40 4.67 3.65
C THR A 346 6.49 5.50 4.33
N ILE A 347 6.44 6.82 4.17
CA ILE A 347 7.33 7.74 4.86
C ILE A 347 7.00 7.73 6.36
N LYS A 348 8.00 7.54 7.23
CA LYS A 348 7.89 7.61 8.69
C LYS A 348 8.79 8.68 9.30
N GLY A 349 9.58 9.36 8.49
CA GLY A 349 10.42 10.47 8.91
C GLY A 349 11.23 11.03 7.75
N TYR A 350 11.68 12.28 7.93
CA TYR A 350 12.54 12.98 6.99
C TYR A 350 13.64 13.73 7.72
N ASP A 351 14.89 13.42 7.42
CA ASP A 351 16.04 14.19 7.90
C ASP A 351 16.35 15.31 6.91
N ARG A 352 16.12 16.56 7.34
CA ARG A 352 16.32 17.76 6.52
C ARG A 352 17.79 18.03 6.19
N ASN A 353 18.71 17.62 7.07
CA ASN A 353 20.13 17.91 6.90
C ASN A 353 20.75 17.03 5.81
N PHE A 354 20.34 15.78 5.77
CA PHE A 354 20.84 14.78 4.81
C PHE A 354 19.88 14.53 3.64
N GLN A 355 18.68 15.11 3.66
CA GLN A 355 17.62 14.87 2.67
C GLN A 355 17.27 13.37 2.53
N ILE A 356 17.30 12.66 3.66
CA ILE A 356 17.03 11.22 3.73
C ILE A 356 15.65 10.98 4.36
N TYR A 357 14.86 10.15 3.72
CA TYR A 357 13.60 9.64 4.24
C TYR A 357 13.81 8.31 4.96
N ARG A 358 13.08 8.11 6.02
CA ARG A 358 12.94 6.82 6.68
C ARG A 358 11.61 6.20 6.29
N LEU A 359 11.66 5.04 5.66
CA LEU A 359 10.49 4.28 5.23
C LEU A 359 10.27 3.08 6.15
N ALA A 360 9.01 2.79 6.46
CA ALA A 360 8.61 1.59 7.19
C ALA A 360 7.17 1.19 6.83
N TYR A 361 6.68 0.10 7.39
CA TYR A 361 5.27 -0.30 7.24
C TYR A 361 4.33 0.82 7.71
N PRO A 362 3.23 1.11 6.97
CA PRO A 362 2.29 2.15 7.36
C PRO A 362 1.63 1.85 8.71
N ASN A 363 1.13 0.61 8.91
CA ASN A 363 0.30 0.23 10.04
C ASN A 363 0.34 -1.27 10.34
N GLY A 364 -0.46 -1.68 11.33
CA GLY A 364 -0.56 -3.06 11.80
C GLY A 364 -1.11 -4.02 10.76
N GLU A 365 -2.13 -3.60 9.99
CA GLU A 365 -2.74 -4.40 8.93
C GLU A 365 -1.71 -4.81 7.87
N VAL A 366 -1.01 -3.83 7.30
CA VAL A 366 -0.04 -4.06 6.21
C VAL A 366 1.14 -4.87 6.71
N ARG A 367 1.68 -4.51 7.88
CA ARG A 367 2.80 -5.23 8.48
C ARG A 367 2.46 -6.70 8.71
N LYS A 368 1.33 -6.97 9.38
CA LYS A 368 0.89 -8.33 9.67
C LYS A 368 0.66 -9.14 8.40
N GLY A 369 -0.14 -8.61 7.48
CA GLY A 369 -0.47 -9.32 6.24
C GLY A 369 0.77 -9.60 5.38
N PHE A 370 1.71 -8.64 5.31
CA PHE A 370 2.93 -8.83 4.52
C PHE A 370 3.84 -9.91 5.13
N ILE A 371 4.07 -9.89 6.45
CA ILE A 371 4.87 -10.90 7.14
C ILE A 371 4.20 -12.30 7.00
N GLU A 372 2.87 -12.39 7.14
CA GLU A 372 2.10 -13.62 6.92
C GLU A 372 2.26 -14.17 5.50
N SER A 373 2.37 -13.30 4.50
CA SER A 373 2.56 -13.70 3.10
C SER A 373 4.00 -14.08 2.75
N LEU A 374 4.99 -13.51 3.46
CA LEU A 374 6.40 -13.83 3.25
C LEU A 374 6.74 -15.24 3.73
N LEU A 375 6.29 -15.62 4.92
CA LEU A 375 6.70 -16.87 5.56
C LEU A 375 6.51 -18.12 4.68
N PRO A 376 5.35 -18.34 4.02
CA PRO A 376 5.17 -19.49 3.13
C PRO A 376 6.19 -19.59 2.00
N SER A 377 6.61 -18.44 1.47
CA SER A 377 7.58 -18.36 0.37
C SER A 377 9.03 -18.66 0.80
N TYR A 378 9.34 -18.47 2.09
CA TYR A 378 10.65 -18.82 2.64
C TYR A 378 10.73 -20.26 3.14
N VAL A 379 9.61 -20.84 3.61
CA VAL A 379 9.59 -22.20 4.17
C VAL A 379 8.99 -23.25 3.22
N HIS A 380 8.36 -22.83 2.12
CA HIS A 380 7.66 -23.68 1.15
C HIS A 380 6.60 -24.62 1.77
N LEU A 381 6.00 -24.17 2.87
CA LEU A 381 4.89 -24.85 3.55
C LEU A 381 3.56 -24.13 3.26
N PRO A 382 2.42 -24.85 3.23
CA PRO A 382 1.12 -24.22 3.07
C PRO A 382 0.85 -23.17 4.17
N ALA A 383 0.31 -22.02 3.79
CA ALA A 383 0.07 -20.89 4.71
C ALA A 383 -0.78 -21.26 5.94
N GLN A 384 -1.74 -22.17 5.79
CA GLN A 384 -2.59 -22.66 6.88
C GLN A 384 -1.79 -23.34 8.01
N ASN A 385 -0.71 -24.06 7.66
CA ASN A 385 0.15 -24.72 8.64
C ASN A 385 0.97 -23.68 9.45
N ASN A 386 1.42 -22.61 8.80
CA ASN A 386 2.26 -21.59 9.43
C ASN A 386 1.55 -20.87 10.57
N THR A 387 0.30 -20.47 10.38
CA THR A 387 -0.51 -19.84 11.45
C THR A 387 -0.69 -20.78 12.64
N PHE A 388 -0.92 -22.07 12.40
CA PHE A 388 -1.05 -23.05 13.47
C PHE A 388 0.25 -23.21 14.28
N TYR A 389 1.41 -23.24 13.64
CA TYR A 389 2.71 -23.30 14.32
C TYR A 389 2.93 -22.06 15.19
N VAL A 390 2.73 -20.84 14.62
CA VAL A 390 2.91 -19.58 15.35
C VAL A 390 2.02 -19.53 16.60
N VAL A 391 0.74 -19.87 16.49
CA VAL A 391 -0.19 -19.88 17.62
C VAL A 391 0.20 -20.94 18.67
N SER A 392 0.71 -22.10 18.24
CA SER A 392 1.13 -23.16 19.18
C SER A 392 2.41 -22.76 19.94
N PHE A 393 3.38 -22.11 19.29
CA PHE A 393 4.57 -21.56 19.94
C PHE A 393 4.19 -20.53 21.00
N LEU A 394 3.30 -19.61 20.63
CA LEU A 394 2.84 -18.56 21.52
C LEU A 394 2.13 -19.12 22.76
N ARG A 395 1.24 -20.10 22.57
CA ARG A 395 0.56 -20.79 23.69
C ARG A 395 1.54 -21.44 24.68
N ASN A 396 2.65 -21.99 24.17
CA ASN A 396 3.67 -22.56 25.03
C ASN A 396 4.39 -21.46 25.83
N LEU A 397 4.78 -20.35 25.18
CA LEU A 397 5.41 -19.21 25.87
C LEU A 397 4.47 -18.59 26.92
N MET A 398 3.18 -18.43 26.62
CA MET A 398 2.18 -17.94 27.57
C MET A 398 2.03 -18.84 28.82
N LYS A 399 2.25 -20.15 28.66
CA LYS A 399 2.27 -21.11 29.78
C LYS A 399 3.61 -21.16 30.52
N GLY A 400 4.61 -20.41 30.06
CA GLY A 400 5.98 -20.47 30.58
C GLY A 400 6.78 -21.71 30.14
N ASP A 401 6.24 -22.47 29.19
CA ASP A 401 6.84 -23.70 28.67
C ASP A 401 7.74 -23.39 27.46
N VAL A 402 8.91 -22.80 27.74
CA VAL A 402 9.91 -22.41 26.74
C VAL A 402 10.50 -23.64 26.05
N GLU A 403 10.70 -24.74 26.79
CA GLU A 403 11.26 -25.98 26.25
C GLU A 403 10.39 -26.54 25.12
N SER A 404 9.10 -26.71 25.35
CA SER A 404 8.16 -27.16 24.32
C SER A 404 8.05 -26.17 23.15
N CYS A 405 8.19 -24.86 23.38
CA CYS A 405 8.26 -23.87 22.32
C CYS A 405 9.45 -24.12 21.41
N LEU A 406 10.65 -24.30 21.97
CA LEU A 406 11.88 -24.52 21.22
C LEU A 406 11.91 -25.88 20.53
N GLU A 407 11.41 -26.95 21.15
CA GLU A 407 11.26 -28.25 20.50
C GLU A 407 10.31 -28.21 19.31
N ARG A 408 9.20 -27.49 19.40
CA ARG A 408 8.29 -27.26 18.25
C ARG A 408 8.96 -26.46 17.16
N THR A 409 9.74 -25.43 17.54
CA THR A 409 10.50 -24.62 16.58
C THR A 409 11.56 -25.49 15.88
N ARG A 410 12.25 -26.37 16.62
CA ARG A 410 13.17 -27.37 16.05
C ARG A 410 12.46 -28.27 15.02
N SER A 411 11.30 -28.80 15.38
CA SER A 411 10.49 -29.66 14.49
C SER A 411 10.00 -28.91 13.26
N PHE A 412 9.65 -27.63 13.40
CA PHE A 412 9.27 -26.77 12.28
C PHE A 412 10.43 -26.61 11.28
N PHE A 413 11.64 -26.27 11.75
CA PHE A 413 12.81 -26.15 10.87
C PHE A 413 13.18 -27.49 10.21
N ALA A 414 13.06 -28.59 10.94
CA ALA A 414 13.29 -29.93 10.38
C ALA A 414 12.27 -30.34 9.30
N SER A 415 11.09 -29.70 9.27
CA SER A 415 10.07 -29.95 8.26
C SER A 415 10.27 -29.15 6.96
N ILE A 416 11.21 -28.19 6.93
CA ILE A 416 11.49 -27.39 5.74
C ILE A 416 12.21 -28.28 4.69
N PRO A 417 11.68 -28.35 3.44
CA PRO A 417 12.26 -29.20 2.40
C PRO A 417 13.73 -28.90 2.09
N ASN A 418 14.50 -29.95 1.78
CA ASN A 418 15.94 -29.86 1.57
C ASN A 418 16.39 -29.34 0.20
N ASP A 419 15.50 -29.22 -0.75
CA ASP A 419 15.71 -28.88 -2.16
C ASP A 419 15.68 -27.37 -2.48
N LEU A 420 15.64 -26.53 -1.44
CA LEU A 420 15.67 -25.06 -1.61
C LEU A 420 17.05 -24.57 -2.06
N GLU A 421 17.10 -23.79 -3.13
CA GLU A 421 18.34 -23.34 -3.77
C GLU A 421 19.20 -22.36 -2.93
N ASN A 422 18.62 -21.63 -1.97
CA ASN A 422 19.34 -20.61 -1.19
C ASN A 422 19.34 -20.91 0.32
N LYS A 423 20.27 -21.76 0.77
CA LYS A 423 20.41 -22.18 2.17
C LYS A 423 21.53 -21.42 2.91
N THR A 424 21.46 -20.10 2.88
CA THR A 424 22.40 -19.24 3.59
C THR A 424 21.97 -19.02 5.06
N GLU A 425 22.91 -18.65 5.90
CA GLU A 425 22.64 -18.18 7.27
C GLU A 425 21.52 -17.12 7.29
N LYS A 426 21.60 -16.17 6.37
CA LYS A 426 20.61 -15.10 6.20
C LYS A 426 19.20 -15.62 5.94
N HIS A 427 19.04 -16.70 5.16
CA HIS A 427 17.75 -17.35 4.90
C HIS A 427 17.10 -17.84 6.20
N TYR A 428 17.86 -18.57 7.05
CA TYR A 428 17.35 -19.08 8.31
C TYR A 428 17.09 -17.97 9.33
N GLN A 429 17.95 -16.96 9.39
CA GLN A 429 17.71 -15.75 10.20
C GLN A 429 16.41 -15.04 9.78
N THR A 430 16.13 -14.96 8.48
CA THR A 430 14.88 -14.41 7.95
C THR A 430 13.67 -15.23 8.41
N ILE A 431 13.72 -16.56 8.32
CA ILE A 431 12.63 -17.43 8.79
C ILE A 431 12.38 -17.24 10.30
N PHE A 432 13.44 -17.20 11.12
CA PHE A 432 13.33 -16.91 12.55
C PHE A 432 12.66 -15.54 12.78
N TYR A 433 13.14 -14.51 12.10
CA TYR A 433 12.58 -13.18 12.21
C TYR A 433 11.08 -13.18 11.89
N LEU A 434 10.67 -13.79 10.77
CA LEU A 434 9.27 -13.86 10.35
C LEU A 434 8.40 -14.61 11.35
N LEU A 435 8.87 -15.76 11.86
CA LEU A 435 8.14 -16.53 12.87
C LEU A 435 7.89 -15.71 14.14
N PHE A 436 8.95 -15.10 14.68
CA PHE A 436 8.82 -14.35 15.93
C PHE A 436 8.07 -13.04 15.76
N ARG A 437 8.16 -12.43 14.58
CA ARG A 437 7.33 -11.24 14.26
C ARG A 437 5.85 -11.59 14.16
N LEU A 438 5.52 -12.75 13.61
CA LEU A 438 4.13 -13.23 13.61
C LEU A 438 3.66 -13.56 15.03
N MET A 439 4.49 -14.14 15.89
CA MET A 439 4.15 -14.33 17.29
C MET A 439 3.84 -13.02 18.00
N GLY A 440 4.62 -11.97 17.75
CA GLY A 440 4.40 -10.63 18.29
C GLY A 440 3.13 -9.93 17.83
N GLN A 441 2.43 -10.43 16.80
CA GLN A 441 1.12 -9.92 16.38
C GLN A 441 -0.04 -10.40 17.27
N TYR A 442 0.15 -11.51 17.96
CA TYR A 442 -0.87 -12.11 18.83
C TYR A 442 -0.71 -11.71 20.29
N VAL A 443 0.35 -10.98 20.61
CA VAL A 443 0.66 -10.49 21.97
C VAL A 443 1.15 -9.06 21.81
N GLU A 444 0.71 -8.14 22.65
CA GLU A 444 1.24 -6.77 22.68
C GLU A 444 2.75 -6.81 23.04
N SER A 445 3.60 -6.90 22.04
CA SER A 445 5.04 -6.94 22.21
C SER A 445 5.74 -5.91 21.34
N GLU A 446 6.29 -4.88 21.97
CA GLU A 446 7.26 -4.00 21.32
C GLU A 446 8.65 -4.61 21.38
N VAL A 447 9.29 -4.76 20.23
CA VAL A 447 10.70 -5.14 20.13
C VAL A 447 11.51 -3.88 19.88
N LYS A 448 12.01 -3.24 20.93
CA LYS A 448 12.98 -2.13 20.84
C LYS A 448 14.07 -2.29 21.88
N SER A 449 15.33 -2.17 21.45
CA SER A 449 16.48 -1.97 22.33
C SER A 449 17.36 -0.84 21.77
N SER A 450 17.84 0.04 22.64
CA SER A 450 18.62 1.24 22.28
C SER A 450 20.14 1.02 22.21
N VAL A 451 20.67 -0.12 22.64
CA VAL A 451 22.13 -0.36 22.78
C VAL A 451 22.62 -1.57 21.95
N GLY A 452 21.90 -1.94 20.96
CA GLY A 452 22.07 -3.17 20.18
C GLY A 452 20.74 -3.93 20.19
N ARG A 453 20.52 -4.78 19.21
CA ARG A 453 19.24 -5.48 19.07
C ARG A 453 19.42 -6.91 19.56
N ALA A 454 18.70 -7.30 20.61
CA ALA A 454 18.41 -8.72 20.78
C ALA A 454 17.70 -9.22 19.52
N ASP A 455 18.00 -10.43 19.10
CA ASP A 455 17.39 -10.95 17.87
C ASP A 455 15.86 -10.99 17.99
N VAL A 456 15.35 -11.36 19.20
CA VAL A 456 13.90 -11.35 19.47
C VAL A 456 13.61 -11.07 20.94
N VAL A 457 12.60 -10.25 21.22
CA VAL A 457 12.02 -10.07 22.55
C VAL A 457 10.51 -10.32 22.47
N VAL A 458 10.01 -11.24 23.29
CA VAL A 458 8.58 -11.52 23.42
C VAL A 458 8.12 -11.02 24.79
N GLN A 459 7.27 -10.00 24.79
CA GLN A 459 6.71 -9.42 26.01
C GLN A 459 5.30 -9.97 26.24
N LEU A 460 5.09 -10.66 27.34
CA LEU A 460 3.79 -11.10 27.84
C LEU A 460 3.41 -10.29 29.09
N GLN A 461 2.20 -10.48 29.58
CA GLN A 461 1.67 -9.75 30.72
C GLN A 461 2.59 -9.87 31.96
N ASP A 462 3.07 -11.08 32.29
CA ASP A 462 3.84 -11.38 33.51
C ASP A 462 5.31 -11.71 33.26
N VAL A 463 5.75 -11.83 31.98
CA VAL A 463 7.09 -12.26 31.63
C VAL A 463 7.58 -11.66 30.32
N VAL A 464 8.87 -11.36 30.27
CA VAL A 464 9.58 -10.95 29.06
C VAL A 464 10.62 -12.00 28.71
N TYR A 465 10.54 -12.55 27.51
CA TYR A 465 11.54 -13.49 26.97
C TYR A 465 12.49 -12.75 26.03
N VAL A 466 13.78 -12.83 26.29
CA VAL A 466 14.85 -12.24 25.47
C VAL A 466 15.61 -13.37 24.81
N PHE A 467 15.48 -13.51 23.49
CA PHE A 467 16.15 -14.53 22.69
C PHE A 467 17.35 -13.93 21.95
N GLU A 468 18.44 -14.69 21.94
CA GLU A 468 19.62 -14.45 21.11
C GLU A 468 19.97 -15.74 20.38
N PHE A 469 20.14 -15.65 19.06
CA PHE A 469 20.44 -16.78 18.20
C PHE A 469 21.90 -16.73 17.75
N LYS A 470 22.56 -17.89 17.74
CA LYS A 470 23.88 -18.06 17.15
C LYS A 470 23.84 -19.14 16.08
N TYR A 471 24.58 -18.91 15.05
CA TYR A 471 24.78 -19.85 13.97
C TYR A 471 26.10 -20.58 14.21
N ASP A 472 26.05 -21.92 14.36
CA ASP A 472 27.21 -22.77 14.67
C ASP A 472 28.04 -22.33 15.88
N GLY A 473 27.39 -21.82 16.93
CA GLY A 473 28.04 -21.41 18.18
C GLY A 473 27.62 -22.25 19.38
N THR A 474 27.68 -21.66 20.59
CA THR A 474 27.17 -22.27 21.81
C THR A 474 26.05 -21.46 22.46
N PRO A 475 25.09 -22.10 23.16
CA PRO A 475 24.03 -21.38 23.87
C PRO A 475 24.59 -20.43 24.95
N GLU A 476 25.73 -20.74 25.50
CA GLU A 476 26.45 -19.92 26.46
C GLU A 476 26.94 -18.61 25.84
N GLU A 477 27.49 -18.65 24.64
CA GLU A 477 27.90 -17.45 23.88
C GLU A 477 26.73 -16.54 23.59
N ALA A 478 25.57 -17.11 23.23
CA ALA A 478 24.36 -16.35 23.02
C ALA A 478 23.88 -15.65 24.30
N LEU A 479 23.85 -16.36 25.43
CA LEU A 479 23.52 -15.77 26.73
C LEU A 479 24.53 -14.70 27.17
N ALA A 480 25.83 -14.93 26.96
CA ALA A 480 26.87 -13.95 27.25
C ALA A 480 26.70 -12.66 26.41
N GLN A 481 26.20 -12.76 25.18
CA GLN A 481 25.89 -11.60 24.36
C GLN A 481 24.70 -10.81 24.93
N ILE A 482 23.63 -11.47 25.38
CA ILE A 482 22.48 -10.78 26.02
C ILE A 482 22.99 -9.97 27.22
N ASP A 483 23.92 -10.53 28.02
CA ASP A 483 24.44 -9.87 29.21
C ASP A 483 25.40 -8.74 28.86
N SER A 484 26.37 -8.97 27.97
CA SER A 484 27.36 -7.96 27.56
C SER A 484 26.74 -6.76 26.86
N LYS A 485 25.70 -6.97 26.10
CA LYS A 485 24.90 -5.92 25.40
C LYS A 485 23.74 -5.39 26.22
N GLN A 486 23.55 -5.93 27.43
CA GLN A 486 22.55 -5.48 28.39
C GLN A 486 21.10 -5.47 27.84
N TYR A 487 20.75 -6.40 26.96
CA TYR A 487 19.43 -6.45 26.30
C TYR A 487 18.26 -6.63 27.27
N ALA A 488 18.49 -7.18 28.45
CA ALA A 488 17.46 -7.41 29.48
C ALA A 488 17.19 -6.17 30.36
N ILE A 489 18.11 -5.19 30.42
CA ILE A 489 18.00 -4.03 31.34
C ILE A 489 16.71 -3.21 31.13
N PRO A 490 16.25 -2.89 29.91
CA PRO A 490 15.05 -2.08 29.72
C PRO A 490 13.79 -2.69 30.34
N TYR A 491 13.80 -4.02 30.58
CA TYR A 491 12.63 -4.77 31.05
C TYR A 491 12.67 -5.13 32.54
N ARG A 492 13.78 -4.78 33.24
CA ARG A 492 13.92 -5.04 34.68
C ARG A 492 13.09 -4.10 35.56
N ALA A 493 12.80 -2.90 35.07
CA ALA A 493 12.15 -1.86 35.86
C ALA A 493 10.61 -1.98 35.92
N ASP A 494 10.00 -2.80 35.10
CA ASP A 494 8.54 -2.90 35.01
C ASP A 494 7.91 -4.00 35.88
N GLY A 495 8.73 -4.70 36.69
CA GLY A 495 8.29 -5.72 37.65
C GLY A 495 7.95 -7.09 37.03
N ARG A 496 8.07 -7.23 35.71
CA ARG A 496 7.86 -8.52 35.03
C ARG A 496 9.09 -9.42 35.16
N ARG A 497 8.86 -10.72 35.17
CA ARG A 497 9.95 -11.71 35.13
C ARG A 497 10.65 -11.67 33.78
N VAL A 498 11.97 -11.49 33.75
CA VAL A 498 12.77 -11.56 32.52
C VAL A 498 13.45 -12.92 32.41
N VAL A 499 13.30 -13.58 31.26
CA VAL A 499 13.92 -14.88 30.94
C VAL A 499 14.83 -14.72 29.73
N LYS A 500 16.11 -15.03 29.87
CA LYS A 500 17.11 -14.99 28.81
C LYS A 500 17.21 -16.36 28.16
N ILE A 501 17.28 -16.42 26.83
CA ILE A 501 17.30 -17.67 26.08
C ILE A 501 18.34 -17.55 24.97
N GLY A 502 19.42 -18.32 25.12
CA GLY A 502 20.45 -18.53 24.09
C GLY A 502 20.06 -19.73 23.22
N VAL A 503 19.98 -19.57 21.92
CA VAL A 503 19.58 -20.61 20.98
C VAL A 503 20.64 -20.76 19.89
N ILE A 504 20.98 -22.00 19.55
CA ILE A 504 21.93 -22.32 18.49
C ILE A 504 21.17 -22.91 17.31
N PHE A 505 21.45 -22.38 16.15
CA PHE A 505 21.09 -22.99 14.88
C PHE A 505 22.30 -23.76 14.35
N ASP A 506 22.12 -25.05 14.12
CA ASP A 506 23.16 -25.94 13.59
C ASP A 506 23.05 -26.01 12.07
N SER A 507 24.07 -25.52 11.36
CA SER A 507 24.14 -25.51 9.90
C SER A 507 24.14 -26.91 9.28
N SER A 508 24.70 -27.89 9.98
CA SER A 508 24.82 -29.27 9.50
C SER A 508 23.47 -30.01 9.49
N THR A 509 22.69 -29.81 10.54
CA THR A 509 21.35 -30.40 10.70
C THR A 509 20.23 -29.47 10.20
N ARG A 510 20.56 -28.20 9.95
CA ARG A 510 19.64 -27.14 9.47
C ARG A 510 18.43 -26.91 10.37
N THR A 511 18.62 -27.05 11.66
CA THR A 511 17.59 -26.84 12.67
C THR A 511 18.21 -26.31 13.96
N ILE A 512 17.39 -26.14 15.00
CA ILE A 512 17.88 -25.79 16.33
C ILE A 512 18.75 -26.94 16.86
N GLY A 513 20.03 -26.67 17.05
CA GLY A 513 21.00 -27.64 17.60
C GLY A 513 20.94 -27.75 19.13
N GLY A 514 20.63 -26.64 19.82
CA GLY A 514 20.53 -26.60 21.27
C GLY A 514 20.13 -25.23 21.80
N TRP A 515 19.80 -25.16 23.08
CA TRP A 515 19.48 -23.91 23.76
C TRP A 515 19.81 -23.96 25.25
N LYS A 516 19.87 -22.78 25.85
CA LYS A 516 20.00 -22.61 27.29
C LYS A 516 19.09 -21.48 27.78
N ILE A 517 18.37 -21.75 28.84
CA ILE A 517 17.46 -20.81 29.48
C ILE A 517 18.07 -20.32 30.78
N ALA A 518 18.10 -19.01 30.99
CA ALA A 518 18.56 -18.39 32.23
C ALA A 518 17.55 -17.34 32.70
N LYS A 519 17.37 -17.20 34.00
CA LYS A 519 16.64 -16.05 34.57
C LYS A 519 17.54 -14.82 34.50
N ALA A 520 16.97 -13.64 34.24
CA ALA A 520 17.68 -12.40 34.50
C ALA A 520 17.60 -12.14 36.02
N ASP A 521 18.76 -11.88 36.62
CA ASP A 521 18.85 -11.50 38.03
C ASP A 521 18.23 -10.13 38.30
#